data_ba6f9bdcdc243ac3aeeca04b849a111a
#
_entry.id   ba6f9bdcdc243ac3aeeca04b849a111a
#
_cell.length_a   1.000
_cell.length_b   1.000
_cell.length_c   1.000
_cell.angle_alpha   90.00
_cell.angle_beta   90.00
_cell.angle_gamma   90.00
#
_symmetry.space_group_name_H-M   'P 1'
#
loop_
_entity.id
_entity.type
_entity.pdbx_description
1 polymer ?
#
loop_
_entity_poly.entity_id
_entity_poly.type
_entity_poly.pdbx_seq_one_letter_code
_entity_poly.pdbx_strand_id
1 'polypeptide(L)'
;MNTAQSKLHEAAMRIFAERGATQLNVSELAQAAGVARGTVYNNLKAPETLFEEVAANLADEMHRRISASSAGIDDPAARLSVGLRLFVRRAHEEPHWGRFIVRFAYSNMALQGVWAGPPAMDLQHGVATGRYAFEPGKFVSLLAVIGGSCLSAMFLVLEGHKTWREAGSDAVEFALRGLGLSPEEAAAIANTELPPLSR
;
A
#
# COMPACT_ATOMS: atom_id res chain seq x y z
N MET A 1 -6.72 4.46 -18.58
CA MET A 1 -6.04 3.37 -19.35
C MET A 1 -7.06 2.67 -20.23
N ASN A 2 -6.66 2.25 -21.45
CA ASN A 2 -7.51 1.36 -22.26
C ASN A 2 -7.39 -0.11 -21.77
N THR A 3 -8.30 -0.97 -22.24
CA THR A 3 -8.36 -2.39 -21.79
C THR A 3 -7.07 -3.16 -22.04
N ALA A 4 -6.34 -2.87 -23.12
CA ALA A 4 -5.07 -3.54 -23.45
C ALA A 4 -3.96 -3.09 -22.49
N GLN A 5 -3.85 -1.79 -22.20
CA GLN A 5 -2.91 -1.27 -21.20
C GLN A 5 -3.15 -1.86 -19.82
N SER A 6 -4.43 -1.96 -19.38
CA SER A 6 -4.74 -2.56 -18.07
C SER A 6 -4.27 -4.01 -17.98
N LYS A 7 -4.51 -4.83 -19.04
CA LYS A 7 -4.03 -6.20 -19.09
C LYS A 7 -2.49 -6.31 -19.05
N LEU A 8 -1.80 -5.41 -19.75
CA LEU A 8 -0.34 -5.39 -19.78
C LEU A 8 0.23 -5.00 -18.41
N HIS A 9 -0.33 -3.98 -17.74
CA HIS A 9 0.10 -3.57 -16.41
C HIS A 9 -0.15 -4.67 -15.37
N GLU A 10 -1.31 -5.32 -15.40
CA GLU A 10 -1.63 -6.44 -14.50
C GLU A 10 -0.69 -7.63 -14.70
N ALA A 11 -0.43 -8.01 -15.97
CA ALA A 11 0.52 -9.09 -16.28
C ALA A 11 1.95 -8.72 -15.85
N ALA A 12 2.39 -7.47 -16.09
CA ALA A 12 3.69 -6.98 -15.66
C ALA A 12 3.83 -7.00 -14.14
N MET A 13 2.85 -6.47 -13.40
CA MET A 13 2.84 -6.50 -11.94
C MET A 13 3.01 -7.93 -11.40
N ARG A 14 2.26 -8.88 -11.96
CA ARG A 14 2.37 -10.30 -11.56
C ARG A 14 3.77 -10.86 -11.81
N ILE A 15 4.35 -10.65 -13.00
CA ILE A 15 5.70 -11.12 -13.33
C ILE A 15 6.74 -10.50 -12.38
N PHE A 16 6.68 -9.19 -12.14
CA PHE A 16 7.58 -8.50 -11.21
C PHE A 16 7.44 -9.06 -9.78
N ALA A 17 6.18 -9.23 -9.32
CA ALA A 17 5.90 -9.79 -7.99
C ALA A 17 6.47 -11.20 -7.80
N GLU A 18 6.35 -12.06 -8.81
CA GLU A 18 6.81 -13.45 -8.75
C GLU A 18 8.34 -13.57 -8.85
N ARG A 19 8.95 -12.85 -9.78
CA ARG A 19 10.39 -13.01 -10.09
C ARG A 19 11.31 -12.10 -9.29
N GLY A 20 10.82 -10.98 -8.80
CA GLY A 20 11.63 -9.98 -8.13
C GLY A 20 12.56 -9.19 -9.06
N ALA A 21 12.41 -9.33 -10.38
CA ALA A 21 13.13 -8.57 -11.38
C ALA A 21 12.33 -7.31 -11.76
N THR A 22 13.01 -6.24 -12.09
CA THR A 22 12.41 -4.98 -12.55
C THR A 22 12.40 -4.85 -14.09
N GLN A 23 12.96 -5.85 -14.77
CA GLN A 23 12.98 -5.93 -16.22
C GLN A 23 12.23 -7.18 -16.69
N LEU A 24 11.55 -7.07 -17.81
CA LEU A 24 10.84 -8.18 -18.44
C LEU A 24 11.01 -8.15 -19.96
N ASN A 25 10.87 -9.35 -20.56
CA ASN A 25 10.90 -9.51 -22.00
C ASN A 25 9.51 -9.23 -22.60
N VAL A 26 9.46 -8.45 -23.70
CA VAL A 26 8.21 -8.13 -24.41
C VAL A 26 7.43 -9.38 -24.83
N SER A 27 8.12 -10.45 -25.24
CA SER A 27 7.49 -11.71 -25.64
C SER A 27 6.76 -12.38 -24.49
N GLU A 28 7.39 -12.38 -23.33
CA GLU A 28 6.87 -12.93 -22.09
C GLU A 28 5.68 -12.11 -21.59
N LEU A 29 5.79 -10.78 -21.61
CA LEU A 29 4.68 -9.90 -21.28
C LEU A 29 3.48 -10.13 -22.19
N ALA A 30 3.71 -10.22 -23.50
CA ALA A 30 2.64 -10.51 -24.47
C ALA A 30 1.93 -11.83 -24.19
N GLN A 31 2.69 -12.87 -23.89
CA GLN A 31 2.15 -14.19 -23.53
C GLN A 31 1.35 -14.13 -22.22
N ALA A 32 1.90 -13.50 -21.17
CA ALA A 32 1.25 -13.39 -19.87
C ALA A 32 -0.03 -12.54 -19.90
N ALA A 33 -0.07 -11.50 -20.75
CA ALA A 33 -1.23 -10.65 -20.94
C ALA A 33 -2.25 -11.22 -21.94
N GLY A 34 -1.94 -12.32 -22.65
CA GLY A 34 -2.80 -12.91 -23.66
C GLY A 34 -2.99 -12.00 -24.88
N VAL A 35 -1.96 -11.27 -25.31
CA VAL A 35 -1.99 -10.35 -26.45
C VAL A 35 -0.88 -10.64 -27.46
N ALA A 36 -1.02 -10.13 -28.68
CA ALA A 36 0.04 -10.20 -29.67
C ALA A 36 1.21 -9.26 -29.30
N ARG A 37 2.46 -9.58 -29.69
CA ARG A 37 3.63 -8.70 -29.48
C ARG A 37 3.42 -7.27 -30.04
N GLY A 38 2.80 -7.14 -31.21
CA GLY A 38 2.46 -5.85 -31.78
C GLY A 38 1.56 -5.00 -30.89
N THR A 39 0.66 -5.65 -30.14
CA THR A 39 -0.19 -4.96 -29.17
C THR A 39 0.62 -4.38 -28.01
N VAL A 40 1.69 -5.05 -27.56
CA VAL A 40 2.59 -4.54 -26.54
C VAL A 40 3.25 -3.24 -27.02
N TYR A 41 3.88 -3.27 -28.18
CA TYR A 41 4.54 -2.08 -28.77
C TYR A 41 3.59 -0.92 -29.05
N ASN A 42 2.34 -1.21 -29.40
CA ASN A 42 1.34 -0.17 -29.67
C ASN A 42 0.80 0.48 -28.39
N ASN A 43 0.92 -0.18 -27.23
CA ASN A 43 0.37 0.29 -25.96
C ASN A 43 1.41 0.69 -24.91
N LEU A 44 2.67 0.32 -25.10
CA LEU A 44 3.79 0.71 -24.24
C LEU A 44 4.77 1.55 -25.04
N LYS A 45 5.00 2.79 -24.59
CA LYS A 45 5.96 3.70 -25.23
C LYS A 45 7.41 3.21 -25.08
N ALA A 46 7.73 2.68 -23.89
CA ALA A 46 9.05 2.22 -23.52
C ALA A 46 8.90 1.02 -22.56
N PRO A 47 9.09 -0.22 -23.02
CA PRO A 47 9.00 -1.41 -22.14
C PRO A 47 9.96 -1.37 -20.94
N GLU A 48 11.07 -0.66 -21.06
CA GLU A 48 12.06 -0.44 -20.00
C GLU A 48 11.55 0.41 -18.84
N THR A 49 10.54 1.27 -19.07
CA THR A 49 9.93 2.11 -18.02
C THR A 49 8.70 1.48 -17.38
N LEU A 50 8.29 0.30 -17.85
CA LEU A 50 7.04 -0.32 -17.44
C LEU A 50 6.99 -0.62 -15.94
N PHE A 51 8.12 -0.98 -15.31
CA PHE A 51 8.17 -1.21 -13.88
C PHE A 51 7.82 0.07 -13.10
N GLU A 52 8.42 1.20 -13.47
CA GLU A 52 8.16 2.50 -12.84
C GLU A 52 6.72 2.97 -13.07
N GLU A 53 6.19 2.75 -14.28
CA GLU A 53 4.81 3.09 -14.60
C GLU A 53 3.82 2.25 -13.78
N VAL A 54 4.07 0.94 -13.64
CA VAL A 54 3.25 0.06 -12.80
C VAL A 54 3.31 0.50 -11.33
N ALA A 55 4.51 0.75 -10.80
CA ALA A 55 4.70 1.17 -9.42
C ALA A 55 3.96 2.49 -9.12
N ALA A 56 4.11 3.49 -9.98
CA ALA A 56 3.44 4.79 -9.84
C ALA A 56 1.92 4.64 -9.89
N ASN A 57 1.39 3.88 -10.86
CA ASN A 57 -0.06 3.67 -10.98
C ASN A 57 -0.66 2.96 -9.75
N LEU A 58 0.04 1.96 -9.20
CA LEU A 58 -0.42 1.24 -8.01
C LEU A 58 -0.41 2.14 -6.75
N ALA A 59 0.61 2.99 -6.61
CA ALA A 59 0.70 3.97 -5.55
C ALA A 59 -0.45 4.99 -5.62
N ASP A 60 -0.65 5.62 -6.78
CA ASP A 60 -1.70 6.61 -7.01
C ASP A 60 -3.10 6.02 -6.84
N GLU A 61 -3.32 4.82 -7.37
CA GLU A 61 -4.59 4.12 -7.22
C GLU A 61 -4.91 3.89 -5.73
N MET A 62 -3.95 3.37 -4.97
CA MET A 62 -4.18 3.07 -3.56
C MET A 62 -4.44 4.33 -2.74
N HIS A 63 -3.71 5.41 -2.99
CA HIS A 63 -3.96 6.71 -2.36
C HIS A 63 -5.38 7.20 -2.60
N ARG A 64 -5.83 7.21 -3.86
CA ARG A 64 -7.20 7.64 -4.19
C ARG A 64 -8.25 6.80 -3.50
N ARG A 65 -8.10 5.47 -3.51
CA ARG A 65 -9.05 4.53 -2.92
C ARG A 65 -9.13 4.67 -1.40
N ILE A 66 -7.99 4.81 -0.71
CA ILE A 66 -7.97 5.03 0.74
C ILE A 66 -8.58 6.38 1.09
N SER A 67 -8.20 7.45 0.39
CA SER A 67 -8.76 8.79 0.64
C SER A 67 -10.28 8.81 0.48
N ALA A 68 -10.80 8.12 -0.54
CA ALA A 68 -12.24 7.98 -0.73
C ALA A 68 -12.91 7.12 0.37
N SER A 69 -12.25 6.05 0.81
CA SER A 69 -12.77 5.16 1.87
C SER A 69 -12.75 5.80 3.27
N SER A 70 -11.85 6.75 3.50
CA SER A 70 -11.73 7.50 4.77
C SER A 70 -12.41 8.86 4.76
N ALA A 71 -13.15 9.20 3.69
CA ALA A 71 -13.89 10.46 3.60
C ALA A 71 -14.89 10.57 4.75
N GLY A 72 -14.88 11.73 5.44
CA GLY A 72 -15.76 11.99 6.59
C GLY A 72 -15.24 11.44 7.93
N ILE A 73 -14.04 10.85 7.98
CA ILE A 73 -13.39 10.50 9.25
C ILE A 73 -12.49 11.66 9.66
N ASP A 74 -12.84 12.36 10.72
CA ASP A 74 -12.11 13.55 11.20
C ASP A 74 -10.89 13.18 12.06
N ASP A 75 -10.98 12.13 12.89
CA ASP A 75 -9.88 11.69 13.75
C ASP A 75 -8.71 11.12 12.92
N PRO A 76 -7.51 11.73 12.99
CA PRO A 76 -6.33 11.24 12.27
C PRO A 76 -5.91 9.82 12.70
N ALA A 77 -6.18 9.41 13.94
CA ALA A 77 -5.89 8.05 14.40
C ALA A 77 -6.82 7.02 13.74
N ALA A 78 -8.09 7.36 13.60
CA ALA A 78 -9.05 6.52 12.90
C ALA A 78 -8.74 6.44 11.39
N ARG A 79 -8.34 7.56 10.75
CA ARG A 79 -7.92 7.55 9.33
C ARG A 79 -6.68 6.69 9.12
N LEU A 80 -5.68 6.82 9.98
CA LEU A 80 -4.46 6.01 9.91
C LEU A 80 -4.80 4.51 10.06
N SER A 81 -5.68 4.17 11.00
CA SER A 81 -6.19 2.80 11.19
C SER A 81 -6.84 2.26 9.92
N VAL A 82 -7.75 3.01 9.32
CA VAL A 82 -8.42 2.62 8.07
C VAL A 82 -7.40 2.41 6.96
N GLY A 83 -6.47 3.34 6.78
CA GLY A 83 -5.44 3.24 5.74
C GLY A 83 -4.59 1.98 5.86
N LEU A 84 -3.99 1.74 7.02
CA LEU A 84 -3.14 0.57 7.25
C LEU A 84 -3.90 -0.74 7.07
N ARG A 85 -5.10 -0.86 7.63
CA ARG A 85 -5.92 -2.07 7.54
C ARG A 85 -6.42 -2.35 6.12
N LEU A 86 -6.69 -1.32 5.32
CA LEU A 86 -7.07 -1.48 3.92
C LEU A 86 -5.89 -1.97 3.06
N PHE A 87 -4.64 -1.55 3.34
CA PHE A 87 -3.45 -2.12 2.71
C PHE A 87 -3.33 -3.61 3.00
N VAL A 88 -3.44 -3.99 4.26
CA VAL A 88 -3.31 -5.40 4.70
C VAL A 88 -4.43 -6.25 4.13
N ARG A 89 -5.67 -5.73 4.11
CA ARG A 89 -6.81 -6.42 3.51
C ARG A 89 -6.64 -6.61 2.00
N ARG A 90 -6.19 -5.58 1.27
CA ARG A 90 -5.95 -5.69 -0.17
C ARG A 90 -4.87 -6.71 -0.49
N ALA A 91 -3.82 -6.83 0.32
CA ALA A 91 -2.79 -7.85 0.12
C ALA A 91 -3.36 -9.27 0.22
N HIS A 92 -4.38 -9.48 1.08
CA HIS A 92 -5.12 -10.75 1.15
C HIS A 92 -6.01 -10.97 -0.08
N GLU A 93 -6.76 -9.96 -0.50
CA GLU A 93 -7.70 -10.05 -1.64
C GLU A 93 -6.98 -10.12 -2.99
N GLU A 94 -5.82 -9.45 -3.12
CA GLU A 94 -5.00 -9.36 -4.34
C GLU A 94 -3.54 -9.75 -4.03
N PRO A 95 -3.20 -11.07 -3.87
CA PRO A 95 -1.87 -11.48 -3.40
C PRO A 95 -0.70 -11.05 -4.30
N HIS A 96 -0.88 -10.95 -5.60
CA HIS A 96 0.17 -10.47 -6.52
C HIS A 96 0.47 -8.99 -6.29
N TRP A 97 -0.56 -8.17 -6.07
CA TRP A 97 -0.40 -6.77 -5.67
C TRP A 97 0.36 -6.68 -4.32
N GLY A 98 -0.07 -7.45 -3.33
CA GLY A 98 0.57 -7.48 -2.02
C GLY A 98 2.06 -7.85 -2.09
N ARG A 99 2.41 -8.91 -2.83
CA ARG A 99 3.80 -9.33 -3.05
C ARG A 99 4.63 -8.27 -3.77
N PHE A 100 4.04 -7.58 -4.77
CA PHE A 100 4.69 -6.48 -5.46
C PHE A 100 5.04 -5.34 -4.48
N ILE A 101 4.07 -4.88 -3.69
CA ILE A 101 4.28 -3.81 -2.71
C ILE A 101 5.34 -4.21 -1.68
N VAL A 102 5.20 -5.36 -1.02
CA VAL A 102 6.15 -5.83 0.02
C VAL A 102 7.56 -5.94 -0.53
N ARG A 103 7.72 -6.41 -1.77
CA ARG A 103 9.04 -6.61 -2.39
C ARG A 103 9.74 -5.31 -2.76
N PHE A 104 9.00 -4.33 -3.27
CA PHE A 104 9.59 -3.13 -3.90
C PHE A 104 9.39 -1.83 -3.12
N ALA A 105 8.64 -1.84 -2.01
CA ALA A 105 8.29 -0.62 -1.27
C ALA A 105 9.48 0.24 -0.86
N TYR A 106 10.62 -0.36 -0.53
CA TYR A 106 11.82 0.37 -0.12
C TYR A 106 12.79 0.69 -1.26
N SER A 107 12.69 0.02 -2.40
CA SER A 107 13.62 0.17 -3.52
C SER A 107 13.09 1.06 -4.64
N ASN A 108 11.81 1.44 -4.62
CA ASN A 108 11.16 2.25 -5.66
C ASN A 108 10.62 3.56 -5.09
N MET A 109 10.98 4.70 -5.70
CA MET A 109 10.61 6.04 -5.22
C MET A 109 9.09 6.29 -5.22
N ALA A 110 8.36 5.80 -6.24
CA ALA A 110 6.92 5.98 -6.31
C ALA A 110 6.22 5.23 -5.16
N LEU A 111 6.69 4.02 -4.84
CA LEU A 111 6.18 3.23 -3.72
C LEU A 111 6.57 3.81 -2.36
N GLN A 112 7.77 4.40 -2.23
CA GLN A 112 8.14 5.17 -1.03
C GLN A 112 7.20 6.36 -0.81
N GLY A 113 6.74 7.00 -1.89
CA GLY A 113 5.75 8.07 -1.86
C GLY A 113 4.41 7.67 -1.23
N VAL A 114 4.08 6.38 -1.22
CA VAL A 114 2.86 5.85 -0.56
C VAL A 114 2.82 6.23 0.92
N TRP A 115 3.95 6.18 1.60
CA TRP A 115 4.06 6.50 3.03
C TRP A 115 4.22 8.01 3.27
N ALA A 116 4.85 8.73 2.34
CA ALA A 116 5.06 10.18 2.42
C ALA A 116 3.80 11.00 2.07
N GLY A 117 2.76 10.39 1.53
CA GLY A 117 1.49 11.03 1.19
C GLY A 117 0.50 11.11 2.35
N PRO A 118 -0.71 10.55 2.22
CA PRO A 118 -1.76 10.64 3.24
C PRO A 118 -1.35 10.21 4.65
N PRO A 119 -0.57 9.13 4.88
CA PRO A 119 -0.14 8.78 6.22
C PRO A 119 0.71 9.86 6.89
N ALA A 120 1.62 10.50 6.15
CA ALA A 120 2.43 11.60 6.68
C ALA A 120 1.57 12.82 7.02
N MET A 121 0.55 13.13 6.21
CA MET A 121 -0.40 14.21 6.47
C MET A 121 -1.23 13.93 7.73
N ASP A 122 -1.70 12.70 7.92
CA ASP A 122 -2.43 12.30 9.13
C ASP A 122 -1.55 12.37 10.38
N LEU A 123 -0.27 12.00 10.28
CA LEU A 123 0.68 12.19 11.38
C LEU A 123 0.86 13.69 11.72
N GLN A 124 1.08 14.53 10.71
CA GLN A 124 1.23 15.98 10.89
C GLN A 124 -0.01 16.61 11.51
N HIS A 125 -1.19 16.24 11.02
CA HIS A 125 -2.46 16.71 11.56
C HIS A 125 -2.65 16.26 13.01
N GLY A 126 -2.35 15.00 13.32
CA GLY A 126 -2.44 14.47 14.68
C GLY A 126 -1.52 15.19 15.68
N VAL A 127 -0.31 15.57 15.25
CA VAL A 127 0.60 16.40 16.08
C VAL A 127 0.05 17.81 16.24
N ALA A 128 -0.40 18.44 15.16
CA ALA A 128 -0.91 19.81 15.19
C ALA A 128 -2.17 19.97 16.07
N THR A 129 -2.99 18.92 16.16
CA THR A 129 -4.20 18.90 16.98
C THR A 129 -3.99 18.37 18.40
N GLY A 130 -2.75 17.96 18.74
CA GLY A 130 -2.46 17.35 20.05
C GLY A 130 -2.99 15.91 20.20
N ARG A 131 -3.42 15.30 19.10
CA ARG A 131 -3.91 13.90 19.06
C ARG A 131 -2.79 12.89 19.29
N TYR A 132 -1.57 13.24 18.87
CA TYR A 132 -0.37 12.44 19.01
C TYR A 132 0.66 13.13 19.90
N ALA A 133 1.36 12.35 20.72
CA ALA A 133 2.36 12.84 21.65
C ALA A 133 3.73 12.17 21.38
N PHE A 134 4.53 12.78 20.50
CA PHE A 134 5.90 12.37 20.25
C PHE A 134 6.80 13.57 19.94
N GLU A 135 8.10 13.39 20.11
CA GLU A 135 9.09 14.43 19.79
C GLU A 135 9.14 14.71 18.28
N PRO A 136 9.07 15.98 17.83
CA PRO A 136 9.07 16.32 16.40
C PRO A 136 10.26 15.75 15.62
N GLY A 137 11.44 15.62 16.23
CA GLY A 137 12.60 15.00 15.60
C GLY A 137 12.46 13.51 15.28
N LYS A 138 11.45 12.85 15.83
CA LYS A 138 11.16 11.42 15.58
C LYS A 138 10.17 11.18 14.41
N PHE A 139 9.67 12.24 13.79
CA PHE A 139 8.62 12.14 12.76
C PHE A 139 8.97 11.15 11.64
N VAL A 140 10.14 11.28 11.03
CA VAL A 140 10.57 10.41 9.92
C VAL A 140 10.74 8.96 10.39
N SER A 141 11.28 8.75 11.59
CA SER A 141 11.45 7.42 12.17
C SER A 141 10.10 6.75 12.44
N LEU A 142 9.14 7.48 12.99
CA LEU A 142 7.79 6.97 13.24
C LEU A 142 7.08 6.63 11.94
N LEU A 143 7.17 7.48 10.93
CA LEU A 143 6.61 7.20 9.61
C LEU A 143 7.20 5.92 9.02
N ALA A 144 8.51 5.72 9.13
CA ALA A 144 9.19 4.51 8.68
C ALA A 144 8.75 3.27 9.47
N VAL A 145 8.59 3.38 10.79
CA VAL A 145 8.09 2.29 11.64
C VAL A 145 6.66 1.93 11.28
N ILE A 146 5.78 2.91 11.07
CA ILE A 146 4.38 2.70 10.68
C ILE A 146 4.31 2.01 9.31
N GLY A 147 5.04 2.51 8.32
CA GLY A 147 5.12 1.88 7.00
C GLY A 147 5.69 0.46 7.06
N GLY A 148 6.76 0.27 7.83
CA GLY A 148 7.38 -1.03 8.06
C GLY A 148 6.44 -2.03 8.74
N SER A 149 5.68 -1.60 9.75
CA SER A 149 4.70 -2.45 10.43
C SER A 149 3.57 -2.89 9.48
N CYS A 150 3.11 -1.99 8.62
CA CYS A 150 2.13 -2.32 7.58
C CYS A 150 2.67 -3.36 6.59
N LEU A 151 3.89 -3.16 6.08
CA LEU A 151 4.54 -4.13 5.18
C LEU A 151 4.75 -5.49 5.84
N SER A 152 5.14 -5.50 7.12
CA SER A 152 5.28 -6.73 7.91
C SER A 152 3.94 -7.43 8.10
N ALA A 153 2.86 -6.68 8.38
CA ALA A 153 1.51 -7.25 8.48
C ALA A 153 1.04 -7.85 7.15
N MET A 154 1.30 -7.16 6.01
CA MET A 154 1.03 -7.71 4.68
C MET A 154 1.80 -9.01 4.43
N PHE A 155 3.09 -9.07 4.80
CA PHE A 155 3.91 -10.27 4.70
C PHE A 155 3.33 -11.42 5.51
N LEU A 156 2.95 -11.20 6.78
CA LEU A 156 2.33 -12.23 7.63
C LEU A 156 1.05 -12.82 7.01
N VAL A 157 0.27 -11.99 6.33
CA VAL A 157 -0.96 -12.42 5.63
C VAL A 157 -0.62 -13.22 4.36
N LEU A 158 0.34 -12.74 3.57
CA LEU A 158 0.75 -13.40 2.32
C LEU A 158 1.38 -14.78 2.54
N GLU A 159 2.06 -14.94 3.68
CA GLU A 159 2.66 -16.23 4.09
C GLU A 159 1.71 -17.10 4.93
N GLY A 160 0.48 -16.64 5.18
CA GLY A 160 -0.53 -17.42 5.91
C GLY A 160 -0.30 -17.53 7.42
N HIS A 161 0.54 -16.67 8.00
CA HIS A 161 0.82 -16.67 9.44
C HIS A 161 -0.30 -16.07 10.27
N LYS A 162 -1.03 -15.08 9.71
CA LYS A 162 -2.17 -14.42 10.34
C LYS A 162 -3.27 -14.11 9.34
N THR A 163 -4.49 -13.96 9.82
CA THR A 163 -5.57 -13.38 9.01
C THR A 163 -5.30 -11.89 8.77
N TRP A 164 -5.86 -11.34 7.72
CA TRP A 164 -5.71 -9.90 7.43
C TRP A 164 -6.30 -9.01 8.53
N ARG A 165 -7.35 -9.50 9.24
CA ARG A 165 -7.94 -8.77 10.37
C ARG A 165 -6.99 -8.69 11.54
N GLU A 166 -6.46 -9.82 11.97
CA GLU A 166 -5.49 -9.88 13.07
C GLU A 166 -4.23 -9.07 12.77
N ALA A 167 -3.58 -9.34 11.63
CA ALA A 167 -2.35 -8.65 11.27
C ALA A 167 -2.54 -7.13 11.11
N GLY A 168 -3.68 -6.71 10.52
CA GLY A 168 -4.01 -5.31 10.36
C GLY A 168 -4.31 -4.61 11.68
N SER A 169 -5.08 -5.24 12.57
CA SER A 169 -5.39 -4.68 13.89
C SER A 169 -4.15 -4.57 14.77
N ASP A 170 -3.29 -5.61 14.79
CA ASP A 170 -2.04 -5.59 15.56
C ASP A 170 -1.11 -4.46 15.09
N ALA A 171 -0.92 -4.32 13.77
CA ALA A 171 -0.07 -3.28 13.21
C ALA A 171 -0.57 -1.87 13.58
N VAL A 172 -1.88 -1.66 13.54
CA VAL A 172 -2.51 -0.39 13.94
C VAL A 172 -2.35 -0.14 15.43
N GLU A 173 -2.63 -1.13 16.28
CA GLU A 173 -2.50 -0.97 17.72
C GLU A 173 -1.08 -0.58 18.11
N PHE A 174 -0.07 -1.28 17.59
CA PHE A 174 1.33 -0.95 17.85
C PHE A 174 1.72 0.45 17.32
N ALA A 175 1.25 0.81 16.13
CA ALA A 175 1.50 2.14 15.57
C ALA A 175 0.90 3.26 16.45
N LEU A 176 -0.36 3.12 16.85
CA LEU A 176 -1.06 4.13 17.65
C LEU A 176 -0.46 4.25 19.06
N ARG A 177 -0.04 3.15 19.68
CA ARG A 177 0.68 3.17 20.96
C ARG A 177 2.03 3.88 20.83
N GLY A 178 2.75 3.66 19.72
CA GLY A 178 3.97 4.40 19.39
C GLY A 178 3.76 5.91 19.18
N LEU A 179 2.54 6.31 18.81
CA LEU A 179 2.11 7.70 18.67
C LEU A 179 1.58 8.32 19.98
N GLY A 180 1.59 7.56 21.08
CA GLY A 180 1.25 8.06 22.41
C GLY A 180 -0.20 7.83 22.85
N LEU A 181 -0.99 7.05 22.12
CA LEU A 181 -2.32 6.66 22.57
C LEU A 181 -2.24 5.61 23.69
N SER A 182 -3.24 5.57 24.56
CA SER A 182 -3.34 4.51 25.57
C SER A 182 -3.57 3.14 24.92
N PRO A 183 -3.18 2.04 25.59
CA PRO A 183 -3.44 0.69 25.07
C PRO A 183 -4.91 0.43 24.77
N GLU A 184 -5.80 0.89 25.64
CA GLU A 184 -7.26 0.70 25.54
C GLU A 184 -7.82 1.45 24.31
N GLU A 185 -7.39 2.70 24.13
CA GLU A 185 -7.83 3.53 23.01
C GLU A 185 -7.27 3.01 21.68
N ALA A 186 -5.99 2.66 21.64
CA ALA A 186 -5.35 2.08 20.46
C ALA A 186 -6.04 0.78 20.02
N ALA A 187 -6.34 -0.11 20.97
CA ALA A 187 -7.07 -1.35 20.72
C ALA A 187 -8.51 -1.08 20.22
N ALA A 188 -9.20 -0.12 20.80
CA ALA A 188 -10.55 0.26 20.38
C ALA A 188 -10.56 0.74 18.91
N ILE A 189 -9.64 1.65 18.53
CA ILE A 189 -9.53 2.17 17.18
C ILE A 189 -9.09 1.07 16.18
N ALA A 190 -8.15 0.21 16.57
CA ALA A 190 -7.67 -0.88 15.74
C ALA A 190 -8.75 -1.92 15.39
N ASN A 191 -9.81 -2.01 16.20
CA ASN A 191 -10.89 -2.98 16.03
C ASN A 191 -12.22 -2.36 15.57
N THR A 192 -12.25 -1.08 15.21
CA THR A 192 -13.44 -0.45 14.62
C THR A 192 -13.84 -1.15 13.33
N GLU A 193 -15.10 -1.01 12.93
CA GLU A 193 -15.56 -1.52 11.64
C GLU A 193 -14.75 -0.88 10.50
N LEU A 194 -14.25 -1.71 9.59
CA LEU A 194 -13.45 -1.25 8.45
C LEU A 194 -14.36 -0.96 7.26
N PRO A 195 -14.37 0.27 6.73
CA PRO A 195 -15.12 0.57 5.53
C PRO A 195 -14.64 -0.26 4.34
N PRO A 196 -15.48 -0.49 3.32
CA PRO A 196 -15.03 -1.12 2.09
C PRO A 196 -13.97 -0.25 1.40
N LEU A 197 -12.97 -0.90 0.78
CA LEU A 197 -12.03 -0.16 -0.06
C LEU A 197 -12.78 0.36 -1.29
N SER A 198 -12.82 1.67 -1.45
CA SER A 198 -13.47 2.35 -2.58
C SER A 198 -12.93 1.83 -3.93
N ARG A 199 -13.77 1.82 -4.96
CA ARG A 199 -13.38 1.37 -6.30
C ARG A 199 -12.67 2.45 -7.10
#